data_a8ea79fbd1ad1d4d6b74d52fec1529d4
#
_entry.id   a8ea79fbd1ad1d4d6b74d52fec1529d4
#
_cell.length_a   1.000
_cell.length_b   1.000
_cell.length_c   1.000
_cell.angle_alpha   90.00
_cell.angle_beta   90.00
_cell.angle_gamma   90.00
#
_symmetry.space_group_name_H-M   'P 1'
#
loop_
_entity.id
_entity.type
_entity.pdbx_description
1 polymer ?
#
loop_
_entity_poly.entity_id
_entity_poly.type
_entity_poly.pdbx_seq_one_letter_code
_entity_poly.pdbx_strand_id
1 'polypeptide(L)'
;KLQAIARSLDDAIADGGRTTPMTPEEKLSVFGDFDPKAHEEEARERWGGTEAFAESTRRTSNYTKADWEAMDAEVSAIYEEFMSLKRLGIDPAAPEAAEVVAKHRDHISRWFYDCSPEIHAGLGQMYVADERFAENIDKAGEGLARYMADAIEAAYSE
;
A
#
# COMPACT_ATOMS: atom_id res chain seq x y z
N LYS A 1 8.29 -7.89 -22.75
CA LYS A 1 7.92 -7.79 -21.32
C LYS A 1 8.29 -9.04 -20.55
N LEU A 2 7.89 -10.22 -21.04
CA LEU A 2 8.22 -11.48 -20.38
C LEU A 2 9.72 -11.75 -20.34
N GLN A 3 10.46 -11.35 -21.36
CA GLN A 3 11.91 -11.51 -21.40
C GLN A 3 12.61 -10.62 -20.36
N ALA A 4 12.12 -9.40 -20.14
CA ALA A 4 12.66 -8.49 -19.15
C ALA A 4 12.44 -9.03 -17.72
N ILE A 5 11.27 -9.63 -17.47
CA ILE A 5 10.94 -10.26 -16.19
C ILE A 5 11.85 -11.46 -15.93
N ALA A 6 12.03 -12.34 -16.92
CA ALA A 6 12.88 -13.52 -16.81
C ALA A 6 14.33 -13.12 -16.54
N ARG A 7 14.81 -12.08 -17.22
CA ARG A 7 16.16 -11.57 -17.03
C ARG A 7 16.36 -11.01 -15.62
N SER A 8 15.38 -10.28 -15.10
CA SER A 8 15.42 -9.73 -13.74
C SER A 8 15.48 -10.84 -12.69
N LEU A 9 14.73 -11.91 -12.88
CA LEU A 9 14.75 -13.07 -11.97
C LEU A 9 16.08 -13.82 -12.06
N ASP A 10 16.61 -14.03 -13.26
CA ASP A 10 17.89 -14.69 -13.47
C ASP A 10 19.03 -13.88 -12.84
N ASP A 11 19.01 -12.56 -12.99
CA ASP A 11 19.99 -11.66 -12.39
C ASP A 11 19.94 -11.72 -10.85
N ALA A 12 18.74 -11.75 -10.29
CA ALA A 12 18.53 -11.87 -8.84
C ALA A 12 19.06 -13.19 -8.30
N ILE A 13 18.89 -14.27 -9.05
CA ILE A 13 19.42 -15.60 -8.70
C ILE A 13 20.95 -15.60 -8.80
N ALA A 14 21.48 -15.02 -9.87
CA ALA A 14 22.93 -14.94 -10.08
C ALA A 14 23.64 -14.11 -9.01
N ASP A 15 22.97 -13.09 -8.49
CA ASP A 15 23.51 -12.24 -7.42
C ASP A 15 23.37 -12.84 -6.01
N GLY A 16 23.00 -14.11 -5.91
CA GLY A 16 22.91 -14.79 -4.63
C GLY A 16 21.73 -14.36 -3.78
N GLY A 17 20.64 -13.98 -4.42
CA GLY A 17 19.41 -13.57 -3.76
C GLY A 17 19.31 -12.07 -3.50
N ARG A 18 20.23 -11.28 -3.98
CA ARG A 18 20.10 -9.83 -3.94
C ARG A 18 19.01 -9.38 -4.90
N THR A 19 18.11 -8.54 -4.42
CA THR A 19 17.06 -8.00 -5.28
C THR A 19 17.64 -6.99 -6.26
N THR A 20 17.37 -7.22 -7.54
CA THR A 20 17.68 -6.24 -8.58
C THR A 20 16.57 -5.19 -8.58
N PRO A 21 16.91 -3.89 -8.61
CA PRO A 21 15.89 -2.86 -8.72
C PRO A 21 15.01 -3.10 -9.93
N MET A 22 13.72 -2.84 -9.79
CA MET A 22 12.76 -3.00 -10.87
C MET A 22 13.06 -2.04 -12.01
N THR A 23 12.91 -2.53 -13.25
CA THR A 23 13.01 -1.67 -14.43
C THR A 23 11.78 -0.75 -14.53
N PRO A 24 11.86 0.36 -15.30
CA PRO A 24 10.70 1.22 -15.51
C PRO A 24 9.49 0.46 -16.05
N GLU A 25 9.71 -0.49 -16.97
CA GLU A 25 8.63 -1.31 -17.53
C GLU A 25 8.00 -2.21 -16.51
N GLU A 26 8.79 -2.79 -15.61
CA GLU A 26 8.29 -3.63 -14.52
C GLU A 26 7.46 -2.81 -13.55
N LYS A 27 7.91 -1.61 -13.21
CA LYS A 27 7.18 -0.69 -12.34
C LYS A 27 5.83 -0.31 -12.95
N LEU A 28 5.83 0.02 -14.25
CA LEU A 28 4.61 0.35 -14.96
C LEU A 28 3.63 -0.82 -14.96
N SER A 29 4.14 -2.06 -15.08
CA SER A 29 3.33 -3.27 -15.05
C SER A 29 2.67 -3.50 -13.68
N VAL A 30 3.38 -3.21 -12.59
CA VAL A 30 2.89 -3.45 -11.21
C VAL A 30 2.05 -2.29 -10.71
N PHE A 31 2.53 -1.06 -10.87
CA PHE A 31 1.97 0.13 -10.24
C PHE A 31 1.15 1.02 -11.17
N GLY A 32 1.15 0.73 -12.48
CA GLY A 32 0.51 1.60 -13.46
C GLY A 32 1.18 2.96 -13.48
N ASP A 33 0.39 4.02 -13.36
CA ASP A 33 0.90 5.39 -13.36
C ASP A 33 1.56 5.80 -12.05
N PHE A 34 1.39 5.00 -10.98
CA PHE A 34 1.97 5.29 -9.69
C PHE A 34 3.38 4.71 -9.59
N ASP A 35 4.36 5.56 -9.40
CA ASP A 35 5.75 5.16 -9.19
C ASP A 35 6.15 5.47 -7.75
N PRO A 36 6.31 4.44 -6.90
CA PRO A 36 6.73 4.66 -5.51
C PRO A 36 8.04 5.43 -5.39
N LYS A 37 8.96 5.23 -6.35
CA LYS A 37 10.26 5.89 -6.32
C LYS A 37 10.16 7.39 -6.56
N ALA A 38 9.18 7.83 -7.36
CA ALA A 38 8.95 9.25 -7.61
C ALA A 38 8.58 10.01 -6.32
N HIS A 39 8.01 9.30 -5.35
CA HIS A 39 7.60 9.88 -4.07
C HIS A 39 8.57 9.56 -2.93
N GLU A 40 9.66 8.87 -3.21
CA GLU A 40 10.63 8.44 -2.19
C GLU A 40 11.27 9.61 -1.47
N GLU A 41 11.69 10.65 -2.20
CA GLU A 41 12.29 11.83 -1.59
C GLU A 41 11.32 12.57 -0.68
N GLU A 42 10.08 12.72 -1.12
CA GLU A 42 9.04 13.37 -0.33
C GLU A 42 8.74 12.55 0.94
N ALA A 43 8.65 11.24 0.82
CA ALA A 43 8.46 10.37 1.98
C ALA A 43 9.62 10.48 2.95
N ARG A 44 10.85 10.57 2.43
CA ARG A 44 12.05 10.75 3.25
C ARG A 44 12.02 12.06 4.02
N GLU A 45 11.58 13.14 3.38
CA GLU A 45 11.44 14.44 4.03
C GLU A 45 10.41 14.41 5.15
N ARG A 46 9.26 13.76 4.91
CA ARG A 46 8.16 13.71 5.88
C ARG A 46 8.44 12.72 7.03
N TRP A 47 8.94 11.54 6.72
CA TRP A 47 9.01 10.44 7.68
C TRP A 47 10.41 9.84 7.84
N GLY A 48 11.44 10.42 7.21
CA GLY A 48 12.78 9.87 7.17
C GLY A 48 13.42 9.63 8.53
N GLY A 49 12.99 10.36 9.56
CA GLY A 49 13.47 10.18 10.92
C GLY A 49 12.67 9.18 11.73
N THR A 50 11.62 8.56 11.15
CA THR A 50 10.78 7.62 11.90
C THR A 50 11.30 6.19 11.76
N GLU A 51 11.06 5.41 12.81
CA GLU A 51 11.39 3.99 12.84
C GLU A 51 10.57 3.22 11.78
N ALA A 52 9.31 3.60 11.59
CA ALA A 52 8.44 3.00 10.58
C ALA A 52 9.01 3.17 9.17
N PHE A 53 9.52 4.36 8.83
CA PHE A 53 10.14 4.60 7.53
C PHE A 53 11.39 3.75 7.34
N ALA A 54 12.25 3.67 8.35
CA ALA A 54 13.47 2.87 8.30
C ALA A 54 13.13 1.38 8.11
N GLU A 55 12.14 0.89 8.82
CA GLU A 55 11.68 -0.50 8.70
C GLU A 55 11.12 -0.78 7.32
N SER A 56 10.28 0.11 6.80
CA SER A 56 9.71 0.00 5.46
C SER A 56 10.80 -0.06 4.40
N THR A 57 11.77 0.83 4.48
CA THR A 57 12.90 0.86 3.55
C THR A 57 13.70 -0.45 3.59
N ARG A 58 13.96 -0.96 4.79
CA ARG A 58 14.70 -2.21 4.97
C ARG A 58 13.96 -3.39 4.36
N ARG A 59 12.66 -3.53 4.62
CA ARG A 59 11.85 -4.63 4.10
C ARG A 59 11.71 -4.55 2.58
N THR A 60 11.33 -3.38 2.06
CA THR A 60 11.04 -3.22 0.63
C THR A 60 12.29 -3.31 -0.24
N SER A 61 13.47 -3.02 0.31
CA SER A 61 14.72 -3.14 -0.44
C SER A 61 15.03 -4.59 -0.84
N ASN A 62 14.41 -5.57 -0.20
CA ASN A 62 14.59 -6.99 -0.49
C ASN A 62 13.49 -7.60 -1.35
N TYR A 63 12.48 -6.81 -1.73
CA TYR A 63 11.34 -7.33 -2.48
C TYR A 63 11.66 -7.53 -3.95
N THR A 64 11.25 -8.67 -4.46
CA THR A 64 11.31 -9.02 -5.88
C THR A 64 10.05 -8.46 -6.58
N LYS A 65 10.05 -8.52 -7.91
CA LYS A 65 8.85 -8.18 -8.68
C LYS A 65 7.65 -9.02 -8.25
N ALA A 66 7.87 -10.32 -7.99
CA ALA A 66 6.80 -11.21 -7.52
C ALA A 66 6.23 -10.76 -6.17
N ASP A 67 7.10 -10.28 -5.26
CA ASP A 67 6.65 -9.75 -3.97
C ASP A 67 5.77 -8.52 -4.15
N TRP A 68 6.20 -7.59 -5.01
CA TRP A 68 5.42 -6.38 -5.28
C TRP A 68 4.07 -6.70 -5.92
N GLU A 69 4.03 -7.68 -6.82
CA GLU A 69 2.77 -8.12 -7.45
C GLU A 69 1.83 -8.75 -6.42
N ALA A 70 2.37 -9.57 -5.51
CA ALA A 70 1.57 -10.19 -4.46
C ALA A 70 1.00 -9.14 -3.50
N MET A 71 1.82 -8.17 -3.14
CA MET A 71 1.41 -7.04 -2.29
C MET A 71 0.30 -6.23 -2.96
N ASP A 72 0.48 -5.90 -4.24
CA ASP A 72 -0.49 -5.13 -5.00
C ASP A 72 -1.82 -5.89 -5.13
N ALA A 73 -1.78 -7.19 -5.38
CA ALA A 73 -2.97 -8.02 -5.44
C ALA A 73 -3.71 -8.04 -4.10
N GLU A 74 -2.99 -8.12 -3.00
CA GLU A 74 -3.57 -8.12 -1.67
C GLU A 74 -4.26 -6.80 -1.34
N VAL A 75 -3.59 -5.67 -1.60
CA VAL A 75 -4.19 -4.36 -1.33
C VAL A 75 -5.38 -4.08 -2.25
N SER A 76 -5.30 -4.51 -3.50
CA SER A 76 -6.41 -4.37 -4.45
C SER A 76 -7.65 -5.13 -3.98
N ALA A 77 -7.46 -6.33 -3.42
CA ALA A 77 -8.55 -7.11 -2.85
C ALA A 77 -9.18 -6.41 -1.65
N ILE A 78 -8.35 -5.80 -0.80
CA ILE A 78 -8.82 -5.03 0.36
C ILE A 78 -9.64 -3.82 -0.10
N TYR A 79 -9.14 -3.09 -1.11
CA TYR A 79 -9.87 -1.94 -1.68
C TYR A 79 -11.21 -2.36 -2.25
N GLU A 80 -11.26 -3.52 -2.91
CA GLU A 80 -12.52 -4.04 -3.45
C GLU A 80 -13.51 -4.41 -2.32
N GLU A 81 -13.02 -4.95 -1.21
CA GLU A 81 -13.88 -5.21 -0.05
C GLU A 81 -14.47 -3.91 0.49
N PHE A 82 -13.68 -2.85 0.63
CA PHE A 82 -14.20 -1.55 1.05
C PHE A 82 -15.22 -1.00 0.06
N MET A 83 -14.93 -1.11 -1.24
CA MET A 83 -15.87 -0.65 -2.28
C MET A 83 -17.18 -1.41 -2.26
N SER A 84 -17.13 -2.72 -2.03
CA SER A 84 -18.33 -3.53 -1.89
C SER A 84 -19.20 -3.06 -0.74
N LEU A 85 -18.59 -2.78 0.41
CA LEU A 85 -19.33 -2.24 1.55
C LEU A 85 -19.94 -0.87 1.24
N LYS A 86 -19.20 -0.02 0.56
CA LYS A 86 -19.67 1.30 0.15
C LYS A 86 -20.87 1.19 -0.79
N ARG A 87 -20.80 0.30 -1.78
CA ARG A 87 -21.88 0.07 -2.73
C ARG A 87 -23.15 -0.44 -2.04
N LEU A 88 -22.98 -1.26 -1.02
CA LEU A 88 -24.10 -1.81 -0.23
C LEU A 88 -24.67 -0.80 0.78
N GLY A 89 -24.05 0.39 0.89
CA GLY A 89 -24.51 1.40 1.83
C GLY A 89 -24.19 1.07 3.29
N ILE A 90 -23.19 0.21 3.52
CA ILE A 90 -22.76 -0.14 4.87
C ILE A 90 -22.04 1.06 5.49
N ASP A 91 -22.44 1.41 6.71
CA ASP A 91 -21.83 2.51 7.45
C ASP A 91 -20.32 2.22 7.68
N PRO A 92 -19.43 3.20 7.45
CA PRO A 92 -18.01 3.00 7.76
C PRO A 92 -17.72 2.60 9.20
N ALA A 93 -18.60 2.93 10.13
CA ALA A 93 -18.47 2.55 11.54
C ALA A 93 -19.00 1.15 11.85
N ALA A 94 -19.59 0.45 10.87
CA ALA A 94 -20.16 -0.88 11.08
C ALA A 94 -19.07 -1.94 11.35
N PRO A 95 -19.42 -3.03 12.06
CA PRO A 95 -18.46 -4.12 12.33
C PRO A 95 -17.83 -4.69 11.07
N GLU A 96 -18.59 -4.79 9.98
CA GLU A 96 -18.10 -5.30 8.69
C GLU A 96 -16.95 -4.44 8.15
N ALA A 97 -17.06 -3.11 8.30
CA ALA A 97 -15.99 -2.19 7.90
C ALA A 97 -14.78 -2.33 8.82
N ALA A 98 -14.99 -2.52 10.12
CA ALA A 98 -13.90 -2.71 11.07
C ALA A 98 -13.08 -3.97 10.75
N GLU A 99 -13.70 -5.02 10.26
CA GLU A 99 -12.99 -6.22 9.82
C GLU A 99 -12.05 -5.94 8.65
N VAL A 100 -12.49 -5.13 7.68
CA VAL A 100 -11.65 -4.76 6.53
C VAL A 100 -10.53 -3.80 6.95
N VAL A 101 -10.81 -2.91 7.91
CA VAL A 101 -9.78 -2.04 8.51
C VAL A 101 -8.67 -2.90 9.13
N ALA A 102 -9.03 -3.95 9.86
CA ALA A 102 -8.06 -4.88 10.44
C ALA A 102 -7.23 -5.57 9.37
N LYS A 103 -7.82 -6.01 8.28
CA LYS A 103 -7.11 -6.61 7.15
C LYS A 103 -6.12 -5.62 6.53
N HIS A 104 -6.53 -4.37 6.39
CA HIS A 104 -5.68 -3.31 5.85
C HIS A 104 -4.47 -3.06 6.76
N ARG A 105 -4.68 -2.99 8.06
CA ARG A 105 -3.60 -2.84 9.03
C ARG A 105 -2.63 -4.03 8.98
N ASP A 106 -3.15 -5.25 8.91
CA ASP A 106 -2.34 -6.47 8.82
C ASP A 106 -1.53 -6.49 7.53
N HIS A 107 -2.10 -5.98 6.43
CA HIS A 107 -1.40 -5.83 5.16
C HIS A 107 -0.18 -4.93 5.30
N ILE A 108 -0.35 -3.75 5.90
CA ILE A 108 0.74 -2.81 6.13
C ILE A 108 1.80 -3.43 7.03
N SER A 109 1.38 -4.10 8.11
CA SER A 109 2.29 -4.74 9.06
C SER A 109 3.09 -5.87 8.44
N ARG A 110 2.51 -6.58 7.47
CA ARG A 110 3.19 -7.67 6.76
C ARG A 110 4.25 -7.15 5.80
N TRP A 111 3.91 -6.12 5.03
CA TRP A 111 4.72 -5.70 3.89
C TRP A 111 5.67 -4.54 4.15
N PHE A 112 5.36 -3.67 5.09
CA PHE A 112 6.12 -2.44 5.28
C PHE A 112 6.73 -2.31 6.66
N TYR A 113 5.91 -2.21 7.70
CA TYR A 113 6.36 -2.00 9.08
C TYR A 113 5.25 -2.40 10.03
N ASP A 114 5.59 -2.58 11.31
CA ASP A 114 4.59 -2.88 12.32
C ASP A 114 3.66 -1.67 12.51
N CYS A 115 2.44 -1.81 11.99
CA CYS A 115 1.46 -0.72 11.97
C CYS A 115 0.63 -0.74 13.25
N SER A 116 0.90 0.21 14.15
CA SER A 116 0.10 0.36 15.36
C SER A 116 -1.25 1.00 15.02
N PRO A 117 -2.24 0.90 15.93
CA PRO A 117 -3.51 1.61 15.74
C PRO A 117 -3.32 3.12 15.54
N GLU A 118 -2.40 3.73 16.26
CA GLU A 118 -2.11 5.17 16.16
C GLU A 118 -1.54 5.54 14.79
N ILE A 119 -0.62 4.74 14.27
CA ILE A 119 -0.05 4.93 12.95
C ILE A 119 -1.13 4.76 11.88
N HIS A 120 -1.96 3.72 12.01
CA HIS A 120 -3.03 3.45 11.06
C HIS A 120 -4.04 4.60 11.02
N ALA A 121 -4.43 5.11 12.18
CA ALA A 121 -5.31 6.28 12.29
C ALA A 121 -4.72 7.50 11.59
N GLY A 122 -3.42 7.74 11.77
CA GLY A 122 -2.70 8.81 11.08
C GLY A 122 -2.69 8.65 9.57
N LEU A 123 -2.51 7.44 9.08
CA LEU A 123 -2.57 7.14 7.63
C LEU A 123 -3.95 7.46 7.08
N GLY A 124 -5.01 7.08 7.78
CA GLY A 124 -6.38 7.37 7.36
C GLY A 124 -6.63 8.86 7.20
N GLN A 125 -6.15 9.68 8.13
CA GLN A 125 -6.24 11.13 8.03
C GLN A 125 -5.48 11.67 6.83
N MET A 126 -4.29 11.13 6.55
CA MET A 126 -3.47 11.54 5.42
C MET A 126 -4.13 11.22 4.09
N TYR A 127 -4.85 10.12 3.98
CA TYR A 127 -5.50 9.70 2.74
C TYR A 127 -6.50 10.73 2.22
N VAL A 128 -7.11 11.51 3.08
CA VAL A 128 -8.06 12.55 2.69
C VAL A 128 -7.48 13.95 2.76
N ALA A 129 -6.39 14.15 3.50
CA ALA A 129 -5.73 15.44 3.63
C ALA A 129 -4.85 15.77 2.42
N ASP A 130 -4.28 14.74 1.76
CA ASP A 130 -3.43 14.92 0.59
C ASP A 130 -4.15 14.39 -0.65
N GLU A 131 -4.49 15.29 -1.57
CA GLU A 131 -5.23 14.96 -2.79
C GLU A 131 -4.57 13.88 -3.63
N ARG A 132 -3.25 13.81 -3.63
CA ARG A 132 -2.53 12.81 -4.41
C ARG A 132 -2.80 11.40 -3.90
N PHE A 133 -2.88 11.22 -2.58
CA PHE A 133 -3.24 9.93 -1.98
C PHE A 133 -4.70 9.59 -2.29
N ALA A 134 -5.61 10.56 -2.11
CA ALA A 134 -7.02 10.36 -2.40
C ALA A 134 -7.24 9.97 -3.86
N GLU A 135 -6.61 10.67 -4.79
CA GLU A 135 -6.73 10.36 -6.22
C GLU A 135 -6.22 8.97 -6.55
N ASN A 136 -5.10 8.58 -5.97
CA ASN A 136 -4.52 7.26 -6.21
C ASN A 136 -5.42 6.15 -5.68
N ILE A 137 -5.96 6.31 -4.47
CA ILE A 137 -6.86 5.33 -3.88
C ILE A 137 -8.16 5.27 -4.66
N ASP A 138 -8.69 6.42 -5.07
CA ASP A 138 -9.94 6.52 -5.81
C ASP A 138 -9.87 5.93 -7.23
N LYS A 139 -8.69 5.60 -7.72
CA LYS A 139 -8.55 4.81 -8.95
C LYS A 139 -9.25 3.45 -8.84
N ALA A 140 -9.33 2.90 -7.63
CA ALA A 140 -10.05 1.65 -7.37
C ALA A 140 -11.58 1.86 -7.28
N GLY A 141 -12.01 3.08 -7.02
CA GLY A 141 -13.43 3.45 -6.98
C GLY A 141 -13.61 4.84 -6.40
N GLU A 142 -14.52 5.60 -6.98
CA GLU A 142 -14.80 6.97 -6.55
C GLU A 142 -15.24 7.02 -5.09
N GLY A 143 -14.61 7.88 -4.31
CA GLY A 143 -14.92 8.09 -2.90
C GLY A 143 -14.34 7.04 -1.96
N LEU A 144 -13.51 6.14 -2.47
CA LEU A 144 -12.91 5.07 -1.67
C LEU A 144 -12.02 5.62 -0.56
N ALA A 145 -11.16 6.61 -0.87
CA ALA A 145 -10.26 7.19 0.12
C ALA A 145 -11.03 7.73 1.33
N ARG A 146 -12.13 8.42 1.08
CA ARG A 146 -12.99 8.96 2.14
C ARG A 146 -13.65 7.86 2.94
N TYR A 147 -14.17 6.84 2.27
CA TYR A 147 -14.79 5.71 2.96
C TYR A 147 -13.79 4.99 3.86
N MET A 148 -12.59 4.74 3.36
CA MET A 148 -11.51 4.12 4.12
C MET A 148 -11.11 4.97 5.32
N ALA A 149 -10.94 6.28 5.13
CA ALA A 149 -10.56 7.20 6.21
C ALA A 149 -11.62 7.20 7.31
N ASP A 150 -12.89 7.26 6.94
CA ASP A 150 -13.98 7.23 7.91
C ASP A 150 -14.04 5.90 8.66
N ALA A 151 -13.82 4.78 7.97
CA ALA A 151 -13.80 3.46 8.59
C ALA A 151 -12.63 3.29 9.55
N ILE A 152 -11.45 3.78 9.17
CA ILE A 152 -10.26 3.73 10.01
C ILE A 152 -10.47 4.58 11.27
N GLU A 153 -10.97 5.79 11.12
CA GLU A 153 -11.26 6.67 12.25
C GLU A 153 -12.25 6.00 13.21
N ALA A 154 -13.34 5.45 12.69
CA ALA A 154 -14.35 4.79 13.49
C ALA A 154 -13.79 3.56 14.24
N ALA A 155 -12.90 2.80 13.60
CA ALA A 155 -12.32 1.59 14.20
C ALA A 155 -11.46 1.90 15.42
N TYR A 156 -10.87 3.09 15.51
CA TYR A 156 -9.97 3.49 16.58
C TYR A 156 -10.53 4.58 17.49
N SER A 157 -11.75 5.00 17.23
CA SER A 157 -12.48 5.91 18.12
C SER A 157 -13.17 5.12 19.22
N GLU A 158 -13.08 5.62 20.43
CA GLU A 158 -13.82 5.06 21.57
C GLU A 158 -15.11 5.84 21.82
#